data_a37891b456512b763ff916957cc73097
#
_entry.id   a37891b456512b763ff916957cc73097
#
_cell.length_a   1.000
_cell.length_b   1.000
_cell.length_c   1.000
_cell.angle_alpha   90.00
_cell.angle_beta   90.00
_cell.angle_gamma   90.00
#
_symmetry.space_group_name_H-M   'P 1'
#
loop_
_entity.id
_entity.type
_entity.pdbx_description
1 polymer ?
#
loop_
_entity_poly.entity_id
_entity_poly.type
_entity_poly.pdbx_seq_one_letter_code
_entity_poly.pdbx_strand_id
1 'polypeptide(L)'
;MINLNIGDIEKSISKTNFNHMEGVVKNIIGLTIEVKGVKGFVGEIFHIYNEENKTIVCEVVGFKDGNLILMPLGNLIGISPGCRVERTGKQLSIKCSDELLGRVLDGIGXXXXKELSLYKNYPLEAMPPDPLKRRRIKEVLPTGVRAIDGFLTCGEGQRIGIFAGSGVGKSTTLGMIAREAKADVNVISLIGERGREVLDFIEKDLGPEGLKKSVVVCATSDQPALVRLKGAFTATAIAEYFRDKGLKVILNPFCYGTKGNWSCYRRASSY
;
A
#
# COMPACT_ATOMS: atom_id res chain seq x y z
N MET A 1 -33.12 -39.91 -11.99
CA MET A 1 -31.74 -40.06 -12.53
C MET A 1 -31.08 -38.70 -12.50
N ILE A 2 -29.96 -38.58 -11.77
CA ILE A 2 -29.17 -37.34 -11.73
C ILE A 2 -28.36 -37.27 -13.03
N ASN A 3 -28.67 -36.32 -13.89
CA ASN A 3 -27.94 -36.13 -15.15
C ASN A 3 -26.63 -35.43 -14.85
N LEU A 4 -25.56 -36.19 -14.66
CA LEU A 4 -24.22 -35.64 -14.43
C LEU A 4 -23.64 -35.20 -15.79
N ASN A 5 -23.51 -33.90 -15.96
CA ASN A 5 -22.87 -33.35 -17.17
C ASN A 5 -21.34 -33.44 -17.01
N ILE A 6 -20.75 -34.37 -17.72
CA ILE A 6 -19.30 -34.64 -17.69
C ILE A 6 -18.50 -33.37 -18.06
N GLY A 7 -19.01 -32.59 -19.03
CA GLY A 7 -18.34 -31.33 -19.45
C GLY A 7 -18.25 -30.28 -18.36
N ASP A 8 -19.24 -30.18 -17.49
CA ASP A 8 -19.22 -29.25 -16.35
C ASP A 8 -18.25 -29.75 -15.26
N ILE A 9 -18.15 -31.09 -15.09
CA ILE A 9 -17.20 -31.70 -14.17
C ILE A 9 -15.76 -31.45 -14.69
N GLU A 10 -15.48 -31.64 -15.96
CA GLU A 10 -14.17 -31.38 -16.57
C GLU A 10 -13.77 -29.90 -16.43
N LYS A 11 -14.70 -28.99 -16.67
CA LYS A 11 -14.48 -27.54 -16.49
C LYS A 11 -14.20 -27.20 -15.02
N SER A 12 -14.89 -27.83 -14.10
CA SER A 12 -14.67 -27.61 -12.65
C SER A 12 -13.31 -28.16 -12.24
N ILE A 13 -12.93 -29.34 -12.72
CA ILE A 13 -11.64 -29.95 -12.47
C ILE A 13 -10.51 -29.07 -13.03
N SER A 14 -10.63 -28.60 -14.26
CA SER A 14 -9.60 -27.77 -14.90
C SER A 14 -9.42 -26.40 -14.24
N LYS A 15 -10.46 -25.89 -13.57
CA LYS A 15 -10.42 -24.64 -12.81
C LYS A 15 -9.94 -24.82 -11.37
N THR A 16 -9.99 -26.06 -10.87
CA THR A 16 -9.62 -26.33 -9.48
C THR A 16 -8.09 -26.48 -9.38
N ASN A 17 -7.50 -25.67 -8.53
CA ASN A 17 -6.07 -25.79 -8.23
C ASN A 17 -5.90 -26.88 -7.17
N PHE A 18 -5.47 -28.07 -7.58
CA PHE A 18 -5.28 -29.21 -6.68
C PHE A 18 -4.02 -29.09 -5.82
N ASN A 19 -3.14 -28.14 -6.10
CA ASN A 19 -1.92 -27.92 -5.32
C ASN A 19 -2.13 -26.93 -4.18
N HIS A 20 -3.09 -27.21 -3.31
CA HIS A 20 -3.23 -26.47 -2.05
C HIS A 20 -2.14 -26.93 -1.09
N MET A 21 -1.09 -26.13 -0.96
CA MET A 21 -0.05 -26.37 0.04
C MET A 21 -0.50 -25.75 1.35
N GLU A 22 -0.83 -26.60 2.30
CA GLU A 22 -1.32 -26.22 3.62
C GLU A 22 -0.28 -26.49 4.69
N GLY A 23 -0.22 -25.63 5.67
CA GLY A 23 0.55 -25.79 6.88
C GLY A 23 -0.32 -25.55 8.11
N VAL A 24 0.31 -25.55 9.26
CA VAL A 24 -0.38 -25.25 10.52
C VAL A 24 0.44 -24.27 11.36
N VAL A 25 -0.24 -23.45 12.10
CA VAL A 25 0.39 -22.58 13.11
C VAL A 25 1.05 -23.47 14.15
N LYS A 26 2.35 -23.30 14.35
CA LYS A 26 3.14 -24.01 15.36
C LYS A 26 3.17 -23.22 16.67
N ASN A 27 3.43 -21.91 16.58
CA ASN A 27 3.61 -21.04 17.73
C ASN A 27 3.38 -19.58 17.35
N ILE A 28 3.12 -18.75 18.36
CA ILE A 28 2.99 -17.29 18.20
C ILE A 28 3.95 -16.65 19.19
N ILE A 29 4.82 -15.78 18.69
CA ILE A 29 5.84 -15.10 19.52
C ILE A 29 5.76 -13.59 19.24
N GLY A 30 5.18 -12.86 20.16
CA GLY A 30 4.97 -11.41 19.99
C GLY A 30 4.04 -11.13 18.81
N LEU A 31 4.57 -10.48 17.77
CA LEU A 31 3.81 -10.13 16.56
C LEU A 31 4.05 -11.11 15.40
N THR A 32 4.79 -12.19 15.64
CA THR A 32 5.13 -13.16 14.58
C THR A 32 4.51 -14.52 14.85
N ILE A 33 4.20 -15.22 13.76
CA ILE A 33 3.56 -16.53 13.76
C ILE A 33 4.51 -17.52 13.11
N GLU A 34 4.89 -18.56 13.83
CA GLU A 34 5.70 -19.65 13.31
C GLU A 34 4.77 -20.71 12.70
N VAL A 35 5.01 -21.06 11.44
CA VAL A 35 4.19 -22.01 10.67
C VAL A 35 5.06 -23.16 10.19
N LYS A 36 4.56 -24.40 10.34
CA LYS A 36 5.23 -25.61 9.89
C LYS A 36 4.39 -26.35 8.83
N GLY A 37 5.04 -27.24 8.08
CA GLY A 37 4.38 -28.15 7.13
C GLY A 37 4.19 -27.55 5.74
N VAL A 38 4.59 -26.30 5.50
CA VAL A 38 4.43 -25.64 4.21
C VAL A 38 5.70 -24.85 3.87
N LYS A 39 6.00 -24.75 2.58
CA LYS A 39 7.13 -23.98 2.06
C LYS A 39 6.62 -22.66 1.46
N GLY A 40 7.45 -21.63 1.47
CA GLY A 40 7.14 -20.34 0.88
C GLY A 40 8.41 -19.52 0.69
N PHE A 41 8.26 -18.26 0.29
CA PHE A 41 9.37 -17.32 0.10
C PHE A 41 9.06 -15.99 0.82
N VAL A 42 10.09 -15.23 1.13
CA VAL A 42 9.93 -13.94 1.84
C VAL A 42 9.10 -12.98 0.99
N GLY A 43 8.10 -12.36 1.60
CA GLY A 43 7.14 -11.47 0.93
C GLY A 43 5.92 -12.18 0.37
N GLU A 44 5.87 -13.50 0.43
CA GLU A 44 4.69 -14.25 -0.02
C GLU A 44 3.54 -14.09 0.98
N ILE A 45 2.34 -14.00 0.45
CA ILE A 45 1.10 -13.87 1.26
C ILE A 45 0.56 -15.27 1.57
N PHE A 46 0.15 -15.42 2.81
CA PHE A 46 -0.49 -16.61 3.36
C PHE A 46 -1.81 -16.23 4.03
N HIS A 47 -2.76 -17.13 4.04
CA HIS A 47 -4.03 -17.00 4.76
C HIS A 47 -4.01 -17.94 5.97
N ILE A 48 -4.30 -17.41 7.15
CA ILE A 48 -4.49 -18.19 8.36
C ILE A 48 -5.98 -18.16 8.69
N TYR A 49 -6.55 -19.32 8.91
CA TYR A 49 -7.96 -19.47 9.30
C TYR A 49 -8.01 -19.64 10.80
N ASN A 50 -8.60 -18.64 11.48
CA ASN A 50 -8.69 -18.66 12.94
C ASN A 50 -9.80 -19.61 13.40
N GLU A 51 -10.00 -19.73 14.71
CA GLU A 51 -10.99 -20.65 15.31
C GLU A 51 -12.44 -20.35 14.86
N GLU A 52 -12.72 -19.10 14.46
CA GLU A 52 -14.03 -18.70 13.93
C GLU A 52 -14.10 -18.86 12.40
N ASN A 53 -13.09 -19.48 11.80
CA ASN A 53 -12.93 -19.67 10.36
C ASN A 53 -12.85 -18.34 9.58
N LYS A 54 -12.43 -17.26 10.23
CA LYS A 54 -12.13 -15.98 9.59
C LYS A 54 -10.71 -15.99 9.02
N THR A 55 -10.54 -15.43 7.84
CA THR A 55 -9.24 -15.36 7.16
C THR A 55 -8.43 -14.19 7.68
N ILE A 56 -7.21 -14.47 8.13
CA ILE A 56 -6.22 -13.46 8.51
C ILE A 56 -5.10 -13.51 7.47
N VAL A 57 -4.87 -12.38 6.81
CA VAL A 57 -3.83 -12.24 5.79
C VAL A 57 -2.49 -12.00 6.48
N CYS A 58 -1.49 -12.78 6.11
CA CYS A 58 -0.15 -12.69 6.68
C CYS A 58 0.91 -12.66 5.58
N GLU A 59 2.07 -12.09 5.87
CA GLU A 59 3.21 -12.07 4.96
C GLU A 59 4.37 -12.85 5.56
N VAL A 60 5.08 -13.61 4.74
CA VAL A 60 6.32 -14.28 5.15
C VAL A 60 7.41 -13.23 5.33
N VAL A 61 7.92 -13.09 6.54
CA VAL A 61 8.99 -12.14 6.87
C VAL A 61 10.34 -12.83 7.09
N GLY A 62 10.36 -14.15 7.16
CA GLY A 62 11.61 -14.89 7.33
C GLY A 62 11.40 -16.37 7.61
N PHE A 63 12.48 -17.02 8.05
CA PHE A 63 12.52 -18.45 8.35
C PHE A 63 13.24 -18.68 9.67
N LYS A 64 12.84 -19.71 10.38
CA LYS A 64 13.50 -20.16 11.60
C LYS A 64 13.37 -21.68 11.74
N ASP A 65 14.49 -22.38 11.86
CA ASP A 65 14.55 -23.84 12.07
C ASP A 65 13.71 -24.62 11.04
N GLY A 66 13.70 -24.16 9.78
CA GLY A 66 12.96 -24.81 8.71
C GLY A 66 11.48 -24.44 8.64
N ASN A 67 10.99 -23.61 9.56
CA ASN A 67 9.60 -23.12 9.58
C ASN A 67 9.52 -21.72 8.99
N LEU A 68 8.33 -21.34 8.49
CA LEU A 68 8.06 -19.98 8.04
C LEU A 68 7.75 -19.09 9.24
N ILE A 69 8.23 -17.85 9.19
CA ILE A 69 7.83 -16.80 10.13
C ILE A 69 6.94 -15.82 9.38
N LEU A 70 5.69 -15.75 9.79
CA LEU A 70 4.68 -14.86 9.21
C LEU A 70 4.44 -13.66 10.13
N MET A 71 4.06 -12.55 9.53
CA MET A 71 3.60 -11.36 10.24
C MET A 71 2.23 -10.95 9.69
N PRO A 72 1.23 -10.72 10.55
CA PRO A 72 -0.12 -10.42 10.09
C PRO A 72 -0.25 -9.00 9.52
N LEU A 73 -1.10 -8.87 8.51
CA LEU A 73 -1.55 -7.60 7.95
C LEU A 73 -2.86 -7.15 8.61
N GLY A 74 -3.11 -7.59 9.83
CA GLY A 74 -4.29 -7.29 10.62
C GLY A 74 -4.09 -7.75 12.07
N ASN A 75 -5.19 -7.92 12.79
CA ASN A 75 -5.19 -8.36 14.18
C ASN A 75 -4.99 -9.87 14.30
N LEU A 76 -4.31 -10.29 15.37
CA LEU A 76 -4.03 -11.71 15.69
C LEU A 76 -5.19 -12.41 16.43
N ILE A 77 -6.35 -11.79 16.52
CA ILE A 77 -7.47 -12.29 17.35
C ILE A 77 -7.94 -13.66 16.84
N GLY A 78 -7.97 -14.64 17.73
CA GLY A 78 -8.46 -15.97 17.45
C GLY A 78 -7.50 -16.88 16.71
N ILE A 79 -6.21 -16.53 16.62
CA ILE A 79 -5.17 -17.45 16.12
C ILE A 79 -4.62 -18.24 17.30
N SER A 80 -4.53 -19.55 17.14
CA SER A 80 -3.96 -20.48 18.11
C SER A 80 -3.06 -21.50 17.40
N PRO A 81 -2.19 -22.20 18.13
CA PRO A 81 -1.47 -23.34 17.54
C PRO A 81 -2.45 -24.37 16.99
N GLY A 82 -2.14 -24.86 15.78
CA GLY A 82 -3.02 -25.79 15.05
C GLY A 82 -3.91 -25.14 14.00
N CYS A 83 -4.09 -23.83 14.02
CA CYS A 83 -4.87 -23.12 12.98
C CYS A 83 -4.30 -23.43 11.58
N ARG A 84 -5.21 -23.66 10.63
CA ARG A 84 -4.88 -23.98 9.23
C ARG A 84 -4.27 -22.78 8.54
N VAL A 85 -3.21 -23.01 7.78
CA VAL A 85 -2.47 -21.99 7.03
C VAL A 85 -2.43 -22.39 5.57
N GLU A 86 -2.88 -21.52 4.69
CA GLU A 86 -2.94 -21.76 3.25
C GLU A 86 -1.98 -20.84 2.50
N ARG A 87 -1.20 -21.42 1.60
CA ARG A 87 -0.27 -20.72 0.74
C ARG A 87 -1.00 -20.10 -0.44
N THR A 88 -0.72 -18.82 -0.79
CA THR A 88 -1.31 -18.16 -1.96
C THR A 88 -0.42 -18.23 -3.20
N GLY A 89 0.90 -18.40 -3.05
CA GLY A 89 1.85 -18.35 -4.15
C GLY A 89 2.10 -16.93 -4.68
N LYS A 90 1.57 -15.90 -4.04
CA LYS A 90 1.59 -14.52 -4.55
C LYS A 90 2.16 -13.54 -3.52
N GLN A 91 2.79 -12.49 -4.02
CA GLN A 91 3.17 -11.33 -3.21
C GLN A 91 2.01 -10.33 -3.14
N LEU A 92 2.10 -9.43 -2.16
CA LEU A 92 1.08 -8.40 -2.00
C LEU A 92 1.07 -7.49 -3.23
N SER A 93 -0.12 -7.28 -3.77
CA SER A 93 -0.36 -6.38 -4.90
C SER A 93 -1.58 -5.52 -4.61
N ILE A 94 -1.63 -4.36 -5.20
CA ILE A 94 -2.76 -3.45 -5.07
C ILE A 94 -3.54 -3.38 -6.39
N LYS A 95 -4.86 -3.32 -6.27
CA LYS A 95 -5.76 -3.09 -7.39
C LYS A 95 -5.74 -1.60 -7.75
N CYS A 96 -5.25 -1.26 -8.92
CA CYS A 96 -5.17 0.13 -9.40
C CYS A 96 -6.13 0.39 -10.56
N SER A 97 -6.82 1.51 -10.51
CA SER A 97 -7.67 2.02 -11.59
C SER A 97 -7.88 3.53 -11.39
N ASP A 98 -8.47 4.18 -12.39
CA ASP A 98 -8.80 5.61 -12.30
C ASP A 98 -9.89 5.87 -11.24
N GLU A 99 -10.68 4.84 -10.93
CA GLU A 99 -11.70 4.91 -9.87
C GLU A 99 -11.11 5.14 -8.47
N LEU A 100 -9.78 5.06 -8.32
CA LEU A 100 -9.11 5.40 -7.05
C LEU A 100 -9.14 6.91 -6.75
N LEU A 101 -9.30 7.76 -7.76
CA LEU A 101 -9.36 9.21 -7.56
C LEU A 101 -10.54 9.57 -6.65
N GLY A 102 -10.30 10.42 -5.69
CA GLY A 102 -11.28 10.83 -4.69
C GLY A 102 -11.44 9.87 -3.52
N ARG A 103 -10.68 8.77 -3.48
CA ARG A 103 -10.84 7.74 -2.45
C ARG A 103 -9.77 7.79 -1.38
N VAL A 104 -10.17 7.31 -0.20
CA VAL A 104 -9.29 7.08 0.95
C VAL A 104 -9.16 5.56 1.13
N LEU A 105 -7.94 5.07 1.17
CA LEU A 105 -7.61 3.66 1.28
C LEU A 105 -6.83 3.39 2.58
N ASP A 106 -6.88 2.17 3.04
CA ASP A 106 -6.02 1.76 4.16
C ASP A 106 -4.59 1.44 3.68
N GLY A 107 -3.73 1.05 4.61
CA GLY A 107 -2.30 0.78 4.31
C GLY A 107 -2.05 -0.40 3.38
N ILE A 108 -3.04 -1.26 3.18
CA ILE A 108 -2.91 -2.40 2.24
C ILE A 108 -3.80 -2.27 1.00
N GLY A 109 -4.40 -1.04 0.83
CA GLY A 109 -5.16 -0.70 -0.37
C GLY A 109 -6.62 -1.14 -0.37
N UNK A 110 -7.13 -1.47 0.65
CA UNK A 110 -8.46 -1.82 0.76
C UNK A 110 -9.29 -0.59 0.89
N UNK A 111 -10.18 -0.54 0.23
CA UNK A 111 -11.12 0.54 0.28
C UNK A 111 -12.31 0.11 1.08
N UNK A 112 -12.69 0.84 1.78
CA UNK A 112 -13.83 0.68 2.52
C UNK A 112 -15.02 1.03 1.78
N UNK A 113 -14.71 1.47 0.78
CA UNK A 113 -15.65 1.90 -0.16
C UNK A 113 -16.08 0.78 -1.06
N LYS A 114 -16.74 1.20 -2.14
CA LYS A 114 -17.21 0.33 -3.22
C LYS A 114 -16.03 -0.31 -3.95
N GLU A 115 -16.12 -1.55 -4.29
CA GLU A 115 -15.09 -2.26 -5.06
C GLU A 115 -14.85 -1.58 -6.42
N LEU A 116 -13.65 -1.79 -6.97
CA LEU A 116 -13.28 -1.28 -8.29
C LEU A 116 -13.92 -2.15 -9.38
N SER A 117 -14.52 -1.51 -10.38
CA SER A 117 -15.16 -2.21 -11.49
C SER A 117 -14.14 -2.88 -12.42
N LEU A 118 -13.11 -2.12 -12.78
CA LEU A 118 -11.99 -2.58 -13.61
C LEU A 118 -10.69 -2.17 -12.92
N TYR A 119 -9.74 -3.07 -12.87
CA TYR A 119 -8.46 -2.79 -12.22
C TYR A 119 -7.32 -3.57 -12.84
N LYS A 120 -6.12 -3.06 -12.64
CA LYS A 120 -4.86 -3.73 -12.92
C LYS A 120 -4.16 -3.99 -11.60
N ASN A 121 -3.65 -5.20 -11.41
CA ASN A 121 -2.86 -5.52 -10.21
C ASN A 121 -1.46 -4.92 -10.37
N TYR A 122 -1.07 -4.11 -9.40
CA TYR A 122 0.25 -3.48 -9.33
C TYR A 122 1.01 -4.08 -8.15
N PRO A 123 2.23 -4.55 -8.36
CA PRO A 123 3.01 -5.11 -7.23
C PRO A 123 3.38 -3.99 -6.26
N LEU A 124 3.28 -4.26 -4.97
CA LEU A 124 3.70 -3.28 -3.96
C LEU A 124 5.21 -3.09 -3.98
N GLU A 125 5.95 -4.16 -4.22
CA GLU A 125 7.41 -4.12 -4.23
C GLU A 125 7.93 -4.37 -5.64
N ALA A 126 8.16 -3.28 -6.39
CA ALA A 126 8.76 -3.32 -7.72
C ALA A 126 10.23 -2.90 -7.66
N MET A 127 11.01 -3.37 -8.60
CA MET A 127 12.43 -2.95 -8.72
C MET A 127 12.50 -1.48 -9.17
N PRO A 128 13.42 -0.71 -8.61
CA PRO A 128 13.59 0.68 -9.07
C PRO A 128 14.10 0.70 -10.52
N PRO A 129 13.74 1.74 -11.29
CA PRO A 129 14.22 1.85 -12.65
C PRO A 129 15.73 2.08 -12.69
N ASP A 130 16.34 1.63 -13.78
CA ASP A 130 17.77 1.79 -14.07
C ASP A 130 18.14 3.28 -13.93
N PRO A 131 19.20 3.62 -13.20
CA PRO A 131 19.64 5.01 -13.06
C PRO A 131 19.90 5.73 -14.41
N LEU A 132 20.37 5.00 -15.40
CA LEU A 132 20.67 5.58 -16.73
C LEU A 132 19.41 5.89 -17.55
N LYS A 133 18.28 5.29 -17.20
CA LYS A 133 16.99 5.54 -17.87
C LYS A 133 16.23 6.71 -17.25
N ARG A 134 16.71 7.27 -16.14
CA ARG A 134 16.04 8.38 -15.47
C ARG A 134 16.17 9.67 -16.27
N ARG A 135 15.06 10.35 -16.48
CA ARG A 135 15.04 11.66 -17.13
C ARG A 135 15.70 12.71 -16.25
N ARG A 136 16.41 13.65 -16.88
CA ARG A 136 16.92 14.84 -16.19
C ARG A 136 15.77 15.78 -15.88
N ILE A 137 15.85 16.45 -14.74
CA ILE A 137 14.88 17.48 -14.37
C ILE A 137 15.11 18.71 -15.26
N LYS A 138 14.09 19.09 -16.05
CA LYS A 138 14.17 20.23 -16.99
C LYS A 138 12.98 21.17 -16.82
N GLU A 139 11.84 20.65 -16.41
CA GLU A 139 10.60 21.41 -16.33
C GLU A 139 10.32 21.82 -14.89
N VAL A 140 9.82 23.04 -14.73
CA VAL A 140 9.40 23.56 -13.41
C VAL A 140 8.03 22.98 -13.06
N LEU A 141 7.87 22.55 -11.82
CA LEU A 141 6.58 22.15 -11.26
C LEU A 141 6.10 23.25 -10.34
N PRO A 142 5.18 24.11 -10.78
CA PRO A 142 4.58 25.11 -9.87
C PRO A 142 3.77 24.42 -8.79
N THR A 143 4.08 24.74 -7.54
CA THR A 143 3.43 24.14 -6.35
C THR A 143 2.17 24.92 -5.94
N GLY A 144 2.02 26.16 -6.39
CA GLY A 144 0.96 27.07 -5.98
C GLY A 144 1.25 27.77 -4.66
N VAL A 145 2.35 27.45 -3.99
CA VAL A 145 2.77 28.11 -2.75
C VAL A 145 3.80 29.17 -3.09
N ARG A 146 3.45 30.44 -3.00
CA ARG A 146 4.28 31.57 -3.44
C ARG A 146 5.70 31.54 -2.89
N ALA A 147 5.86 31.20 -1.60
CA ALA A 147 7.19 31.14 -0.98
C ALA A 147 8.05 30.03 -1.59
N ILE A 148 7.45 28.89 -1.94
CA ILE A 148 8.16 27.79 -2.59
C ILE A 148 8.48 28.19 -4.03
N ASP A 149 7.47 28.58 -4.80
CA ASP A 149 7.62 28.89 -6.21
C ASP A 149 8.57 30.06 -6.47
N GLY A 150 8.61 31.03 -5.55
CA GLY A 150 9.47 32.22 -5.68
C GLY A 150 10.91 32.04 -5.23
N PHE A 151 11.17 31.16 -4.24
CA PHE A 151 12.49 31.05 -3.62
C PHE A 151 13.10 29.65 -3.65
N LEU A 152 12.30 28.61 -3.87
CA LEU A 152 12.73 27.22 -3.76
C LEU A 152 12.25 26.39 -4.96
N THR A 153 12.35 26.95 -6.14
CA THR A 153 11.83 26.36 -7.39
C THR A 153 11.92 24.84 -7.43
N CYS A 154 10.77 24.20 -7.62
CA CYS A 154 10.67 22.73 -7.71
C CYS A 154 10.61 22.30 -9.17
N GLY A 155 11.28 21.20 -9.49
CA GLY A 155 11.24 20.61 -10.83
C GLY A 155 10.43 19.32 -10.88
N GLU A 156 9.90 19.00 -12.06
CA GLU A 156 9.21 17.73 -12.27
C GLU A 156 10.18 16.56 -12.06
N GLY A 157 9.85 15.66 -11.16
CA GLY A 157 10.70 14.54 -10.77
C GLY A 157 11.66 14.85 -9.62
N GLN A 158 11.62 16.06 -9.08
CA GLN A 158 12.44 16.43 -7.92
C GLN A 158 11.86 15.90 -6.62
N ARG A 159 12.72 15.58 -5.68
CA ARG A 159 12.34 15.23 -4.31
C ARG A 159 12.67 16.40 -3.40
N ILE A 160 11.66 16.85 -2.65
CA ILE A 160 11.82 17.91 -1.66
C ILE A 160 11.34 17.40 -0.30
N GLY A 161 11.93 17.92 0.77
CA GLY A 161 11.53 17.61 2.14
C GLY A 161 10.94 18.83 2.82
N ILE A 162 9.77 18.67 3.45
CA ILE A 162 9.16 19.69 4.29
C ILE A 162 9.31 19.23 5.74
N PHE A 163 10.27 19.80 6.43
CA PHE A 163 10.62 19.47 7.82
C PHE A 163 10.08 20.54 8.75
N ALA A 164 9.32 20.12 9.74
CA ALA A 164 8.67 21.06 10.64
C ALA A 164 8.34 20.36 11.96
N GLY A 165 8.36 21.12 13.04
CA GLY A 165 7.84 20.67 14.32
C GLY A 165 6.33 20.49 14.30
N SER A 166 5.77 20.10 15.43
CA SER A 166 4.32 19.96 15.57
C SER A 166 3.65 21.35 15.55
N GLY A 167 2.53 21.48 14.87
CA GLY A 167 1.68 22.67 14.91
C GLY A 167 2.16 23.89 14.10
N VAL A 168 3.20 23.76 13.28
CA VAL A 168 3.77 24.90 12.53
C VAL A 168 3.29 24.98 11.07
N GLY A 169 2.25 24.23 10.70
CA GLY A 169 1.60 24.35 9.39
C GLY A 169 2.09 23.39 8.31
N LYS A 170 2.78 22.28 8.68
CA LYS A 170 3.23 21.27 7.71
C LYS A 170 2.05 20.71 6.90
N SER A 171 0.98 20.28 7.58
CA SER A 171 -0.22 19.71 6.95
C SER A 171 -0.89 20.72 6.03
N THR A 172 -1.02 21.96 6.50
CA THR A 172 -1.60 23.06 5.73
C THR A 172 -0.81 23.32 4.45
N THR A 173 0.54 23.35 4.53
CA THR A 173 1.41 23.52 3.36
C THR A 173 1.22 22.38 2.36
N LEU A 174 1.16 21.13 2.84
CA LEU A 174 0.93 19.97 1.97
C LEU A 174 -0.46 20.00 1.34
N GLY A 175 -1.48 20.43 2.09
CA GLY A 175 -2.83 20.63 1.56
C GLY A 175 -2.85 21.69 0.46
N MET A 176 -2.16 22.81 0.66
CA MET A 176 -2.01 23.87 -0.36
C MET A 176 -1.37 23.30 -1.64
N ILE A 177 -0.26 22.57 -1.52
CA ILE A 177 0.41 21.94 -2.67
C ILE A 177 -0.56 20.97 -3.36
N ALA A 178 -1.26 20.13 -2.61
CA ALA A 178 -2.19 19.16 -3.18
C ALA A 178 -3.33 19.83 -3.95
N ARG A 179 -3.83 20.97 -3.48
CA ARG A 179 -4.89 21.70 -4.18
C ARG A 179 -4.39 22.49 -5.40
N GLU A 180 -3.24 23.16 -5.26
CA GLU A 180 -2.82 24.22 -6.18
C GLU A 180 -1.74 23.78 -7.20
N ALA A 181 -0.98 22.73 -6.89
CA ALA A 181 0.12 22.32 -7.77
C ALA A 181 -0.39 21.91 -9.16
N LYS A 182 0.42 22.20 -10.18
CA LYS A 182 0.13 21.84 -11.56
C LYS A 182 0.50 20.37 -11.83
N ALA A 183 -0.23 19.49 -11.12
CA ALA A 183 -0.14 18.04 -11.28
C ALA A 183 -1.52 17.48 -11.61
N ASP A 184 -1.54 16.36 -12.34
CA ASP A 184 -2.78 15.69 -12.72
C ASP A 184 -3.36 14.90 -11.55
N VAL A 185 -2.47 14.27 -10.77
CA VAL A 185 -2.86 13.39 -9.66
C VAL A 185 -1.95 13.64 -8.45
N ASN A 186 -2.57 13.67 -7.27
CA ASN A 186 -1.83 13.62 -6.01
C ASN A 186 -2.05 12.25 -5.36
N VAL A 187 -0.98 11.62 -4.91
CA VAL A 187 -1.07 10.44 -4.06
C VAL A 187 -0.52 10.84 -2.69
N ILE A 188 -1.36 10.78 -1.69
CA ILE A 188 -1.04 11.27 -0.34
C ILE A 188 -1.03 10.07 0.60
N SER A 189 0.07 9.84 1.32
CA SER A 189 0.12 8.77 2.31
C SER A 189 0.25 9.34 3.71
N LEU A 190 -0.75 9.08 4.55
CA LEU A 190 -0.81 9.52 5.94
C LEU A 190 -0.46 8.33 6.83
N ILE A 191 0.82 8.22 7.20
CA ILE A 191 1.35 7.03 7.87
C ILE A 191 1.85 7.39 9.26
N GLY A 192 1.27 6.72 10.26
CA GLY A 192 1.59 6.94 11.67
C GLY A 192 0.92 8.18 12.27
N GLU A 193 0.06 8.84 11.50
CA GLU A 193 -0.71 9.98 11.99
C GLU A 193 -1.84 9.52 12.93
N ARG A 194 -2.31 10.40 13.77
CA ARG A 194 -3.45 10.11 14.63
C ARG A 194 -4.75 10.17 13.81
N GLY A 195 -5.70 9.30 14.10
CA GLY A 195 -6.97 9.24 13.35
C GLY A 195 -7.68 10.60 13.22
N ARG A 196 -7.71 11.40 14.29
CA ARG A 196 -8.32 12.75 14.26
C ARG A 196 -7.59 13.71 13.30
N GLU A 197 -6.25 13.60 13.22
CA GLU A 197 -5.45 14.46 12.33
C GLU A 197 -5.65 14.11 10.86
N VAL A 198 -5.92 12.82 10.57
CA VAL A 198 -6.26 12.34 9.23
C VAL A 198 -7.57 13.00 8.75
N LEU A 199 -8.60 12.97 9.58
CA LEU A 199 -9.90 13.55 9.22
C LEU A 199 -9.78 15.08 9.01
N ASP A 200 -9.12 15.77 9.94
CA ASP A 200 -8.86 17.22 9.83
C ASP A 200 -8.13 17.55 8.52
N PHE A 201 -7.10 16.78 8.16
CA PHE A 201 -6.36 17.00 6.91
C PHE A 201 -7.27 16.84 5.69
N ILE A 202 -8.06 15.77 5.65
CA ILE A 202 -8.94 15.48 4.50
C ILE A 202 -10.01 16.58 4.36
N GLU A 203 -10.65 16.98 5.46
CA GLU A 203 -11.76 17.93 5.42
C GLU A 203 -11.32 19.39 5.28
N LYS A 204 -10.27 19.79 6.03
CA LYS A 204 -9.87 21.21 6.14
C LYS A 204 -8.69 21.56 5.22
N ASP A 205 -7.62 20.77 5.25
CA ASP A 205 -6.42 21.09 4.49
C ASP A 205 -6.55 20.69 3.01
N LEU A 206 -7.06 19.48 2.72
CA LEU A 206 -7.22 19.00 1.35
C LEU A 206 -8.52 19.50 0.71
N GLY A 207 -9.62 19.37 1.43
CA GLY A 207 -10.95 19.77 0.98
C GLY A 207 -11.50 18.92 -0.16
N PRO A 208 -12.77 19.13 -0.54
CA PRO A 208 -13.40 18.31 -1.58
C PRO A 208 -12.75 18.47 -2.96
N GLU A 209 -12.30 19.66 -3.30
CA GLU A 209 -11.66 19.91 -4.62
C GLU A 209 -10.27 19.26 -4.71
N GLY A 210 -9.49 19.34 -3.62
CA GLY A 210 -8.19 18.64 -3.56
C GLY A 210 -8.35 17.14 -3.59
N LEU A 211 -9.36 16.61 -2.89
CA LEU A 211 -9.63 15.17 -2.83
C LEU A 211 -9.99 14.60 -4.22
N LYS A 212 -10.76 15.33 -5.03
CA LYS A 212 -11.17 14.85 -6.39
C LYS A 212 -9.98 14.42 -7.27
N LYS A 213 -8.84 15.10 -7.16
CA LYS A 213 -7.62 14.78 -7.92
C LYS A 213 -6.59 14.03 -7.10
N SER A 214 -7.01 13.47 -5.96
CA SER A 214 -6.10 12.80 -5.02
C SER A 214 -6.52 11.37 -4.73
N VAL A 215 -5.54 10.55 -4.37
CA VAL A 215 -5.76 9.25 -3.71
C VAL A 215 -5.07 9.35 -2.36
N VAL A 216 -5.79 9.06 -1.28
CA VAL A 216 -5.24 9.11 0.08
C VAL A 216 -5.06 7.68 0.59
N VAL A 217 -3.85 7.34 1.01
CA VAL A 217 -3.55 6.07 1.68
C VAL A 217 -3.30 6.37 3.16
N CYS A 218 -4.08 5.76 4.03
CA CYS A 218 -4.05 6.05 5.46
C CYS A 218 -3.71 4.81 6.27
N ALA A 219 -2.65 4.90 7.08
CA ALA A 219 -2.29 3.86 8.05
C ALA A 219 -1.94 4.56 9.36
N THR A 220 -2.93 4.73 10.22
CA THR A 220 -2.82 5.47 11.48
C THR A 220 -1.89 4.78 12.50
N SER A 221 -1.52 5.51 13.55
CA SER A 221 -0.56 5.06 14.56
C SER A 221 -1.02 3.82 15.33
N ASP A 222 -2.32 3.54 15.36
CA ASP A 222 -2.92 2.36 16.01
C ASP A 222 -2.88 1.10 15.12
N GLN A 223 -2.56 1.24 13.82
CA GLN A 223 -2.50 0.11 12.90
C GLN A 223 -1.23 -0.73 13.12
N PRO A 224 -1.27 -2.04 12.81
CA PRO A 224 -0.08 -2.90 12.89
C PRO A 224 1.12 -2.33 12.15
N ALA A 225 2.32 -2.58 12.69
CA ALA A 225 3.56 -2.01 12.13
C ALA A 225 3.77 -2.37 10.66
N LEU A 226 3.43 -3.61 10.27
CA LEU A 226 3.56 -4.06 8.88
C LEU A 226 2.59 -3.31 7.95
N VAL A 227 1.36 -3.05 8.41
CA VAL A 227 0.37 -2.28 7.64
C VAL A 227 0.86 -0.85 7.42
N ARG A 228 1.45 -0.22 8.46
CA ARG A 228 2.04 1.12 8.34
C ARG A 228 3.21 1.14 7.35
N LEU A 229 4.07 0.12 7.41
CA LEU A 229 5.17 -0.03 6.44
C LEU A 229 4.63 -0.20 5.02
N LYS A 230 3.65 -1.09 4.83
CA LYS A 230 3.07 -1.36 3.51
C LYS A 230 2.32 -0.13 2.96
N GLY A 231 1.76 0.74 3.82
CA GLY A 231 1.08 1.96 3.38
C GLY A 231 1.94 2.86 2.50
N ALA A 232 3.24 2.97 2.81
CA ALA A 232 4.17 3.75 1.98
C ALA A 232 4.39 3.08 0.60
N PHE A 233 4.48 1.77 0.59
CA PHE A 233 4.61 1.00 -0.68
C PHE A 233 3.31 1.07 -1.49
N THR A 234 2.15 0.98 -0.83
CA THR A 234 0.83 1.13 -1.45
C THR A 234 0.70 2.47 -2.17
N ALA A 235 1.02 3.57 -1.49
CA ALA A 235 0.98 4.90 -2.09
C ALA A 235 1.96 5.00 -3.27
N THR A 236 3.16 4.43 -3.12
CA THR A 236 4.15 4.44 -4.19
C THR A 236 3.66 3.66 -5.42
N ALA A 237 3.09 2.47 -5.22
CA ALA A 237 2.54 1.65 -6.32
C ALA A 237 1.39 2.37 -7.05
N ILE A 238 0.52 3.07 -6.31
CA ILE A 238 -0.55 3.87 -6.90
C ILE A 238 0.04 5.03 -7.72
N ALA A 239 1.06 5.72 -7.19
CA ALA A 239 1.73 6.81 -7.91
C ALA A 239 2.40 6.29 -9.19
N GLU A 240 3.03 5.13 -9.12
CA GLU A 240 3.65 4.46 -10.28
C GLU A 240 2.60 4.10 -11.33
N TYR A 241 1.44 3.60 -10.92
CA TYR A 241 0.34 3.31 -11.86
C TYR A 241 -0.07 4.55 -12.67
N PHE A 242 -0.32 5.67 -11.99
CA PHE A 242 -0.72 6.90 -12.69
C PHE A 242 0.43 7.48 -13.53
N ARG A 243 1.66 7.43 -13.02
CA ARG A 243 2.85 7.83 -13.78
C ARG A 243 3.00 7.02 -15.06
N ASP A 244 2.81 5.69 -14.99
CA ASP A 244 2.95 4.79 -16.15
C ASP A 244 1.87 5.04 -17.21
N LYS A 245 0.80 5.74 -16.85
CA LYS A 245 -0.21 6.25 -17.77
C LYS A 245 0.20 7.59 -18.42
N GLY A 246 1.34 8.14 -18.04
CA GLY A 246 1.85 9.41 -18.58
C GLY A 246 1.36 10.66 -17.83
N LEU A 247 0.73 10.48 -16.66
CA LEU A 247 0.21 11.60 -15.87
C LEU A 247 1.30 12.20 -14.98
N LYS A 248 1.20 13.50 -14.71
CA LYS A 248 2.07 14.21 -13.75
C LYS A 248 1.56 13.90 -12.34
N VAL A 249 2.35 13.17 -11.57
CA VAL A 249 1.96 12.69 -10.23
C VAL A 249 2.83 13.33 -9.15
N ILE A 250 2.20 13.89 -8.13
CA ILE A 250 2.88 14.27 -6.90
C ILE A 250 2.62 13.18 -5.87
N LEU A 251 3.68 12.56 -5.36
CA LEU A 251 3.60 11.63 -4.25
C LEU A 251 3.99 12.39 -2.98
N ASN A 252 3.03 12.56 -2.08
CA ASN A 252 3.17 13.28 -0.81
C ASN A 252 3.14 12.28 0.36
N PRO A 253 4.27 11.69 0.74
CA PRO A 253 4.26 10.80 1.90
C PRO A 253 4.45 11.57 3.20
N PHE A 254 3.46 11.48 4.02
CA PHE A 254 3.39 12.02 5.37
C PHE A 254 3.77 10.88 6.32
N CYS A 255 4.99 10.88 6.83
CA CYS A 255 5.48 9.82 7.73
C CYS A 255 5.89 10.41 9.06
N TYR A 256 5.21 10.01 10.14
CA TYR A 256 5.53 10.45 11.49
C TYR A 256 6.42 9.41 12.19
N GLY A 257 7.56 9.85 12.66
CA GLY A 257 8.39 9.07 13.58
C GLY A 257 9.17 7.89 13.03
N THR A 258 9.24 7.71 11.71
CA THR A 258 10.10 6.64 11.16
C THR A 258 11.53 7.15 10.98
N LYS A 259 12.39 6.87 11.94
CA LYS A 259 13.83 7.04 11.76
C LYS A 259 14.28 6.06 10.65
N GLY A 260 14.49 6.56 9.47
CA GLY A 260 15.44 5.97 8.56
C GLY A 260 15.00 4.95 7.52
N ASN A 261 13.84 5.06 6.89
CA ASN A 261 13.64 4.29 5.65
C ASN A 261 13.08 5.18 4.52
N TRP A 262 13.95 6.02 4.01
CA TRP A 262 13.71 6.86 2.84
C TRP A 262 13.72 6.05 1.52
N SER A 263 13.82 4.72 1.58
CA SER A 263 13.89 3.86 0.40
C SER A 263 12.62 3.88 -0.46
N CYS A 264 11.47 4.13 0.16
CA CYS A 264 10.19 4.21 -0.57
C CYS A 264 10.12 5.42 -1.50
N TYR A 265 10.84 6.49 -1.18
CA TYR A 265 10.85 7.72 -1.98
C TYR A 265 11.62 7.60 -3.30
N ARG A 266 12.47 6.59 -3.43
CA ARG A 266 13.33 6.46 -4.61
C ARG A 266 12.58 6.03 -5.87
N ARG A 267 11.36 5.50 -5.74
CA ARG A 267 10.64 4.91 -6.88
C ARG A 267 9.80 5.91 -7.68
N ALA A 268 9.06 6.79 -7.00
CA ALA A 268 8.03 7.62 -7.65
C ALA A 268 8.60 8.80 -8.48
N SER A 269 9.85 9.19 -8.27
CA SER A 269 10.43 10.38 -8.90
C SER A 269 11.32 10.08 -10.11
N SER A 270 11.13 8.97 -10.82
CA SER A 270 12.18 8.53 -11.73
C SER A 270 11.78 8.27 -13.18
N TYR A 271 10.79 9.00 -13.72
CA TYR A 271 10.54 9.00 -15.18
C TYR A 271 10.16 10.37 -15.68
#